data_d1b1b7ae26814057bb5dc3e1a8e2567b
#
_entry.id   d1b1b7ae26814057bb5dc3e1a8e2567b
#
_cell.length_a   1.000
_cell.length_b   1.000
_cell.length_c   1.000
_cell.angle_alpha   90.00
_cell.angle_beta   90.00
_cell.angle_gamma   90.00
#
_symmetry.space_group_name_H-M   'P 1'
#
loop_
_entity.id
_entity.type
_entity.pdbx_description
1 polymer ?
#
loop_
_entity_poly.entity_id
_entity_poly.type
_entity_poly.pdbx_seq_one_letter_code
_entity_poly.pdbx_strand_id
1 'polypeptide(L)'
;MKTRMMKMMGWMLMIVGMMSLTSCEVELRPWHDDVCYDDYTTDLCSRTWEESWTENGNRYTQRLDFYNNRTGRDYLRIEYWNGDVSEDTYRFNWKWDNHDCIRMEYGPGDISYLEDIWIHNNTLTGYLDNVEVYFKGRL
;
A
#
# COMPACT_ATOMS: atom_id res chain seq x y z
N MET A 1 -7.17 -12.73 9.26
CA MET A 1 -5.87 -12.37 9.85
C MET A 1 -5.13 -11.50 8.86
N LYS A 2 -4.88 -10.25 9.21
CA LYS A 2 -4.12 -9.33 8.35
C LYS A 2 -2.64 -9.52 8.63
N THR A 3 -1.98 -10.39 7.90
CA THR A 3 -0.54 -10.67 8.04
C THR A 3 0.31 -9.68 7.23
N ARG A 4 0.21 -8.39 7.55
CA ARG A 4 1.05 -7.37 6.91
C ARG A 4 2.52 -7.43 7.33
N MET A 5 2.80 -8.03 8.49
CA MET A 5 4.18 -8.14 9.00
C MET A 5 5.08 -9.11 8.25
N MET A 6 4.54 -10.02 7.46
CA MET A 6 5.37 -11.02 6.78
C MET A 6 6.25 -10.46 5.67
N LYS A 7 5.99 -9.23 5.21
CA LYS A 7 6.84 -8.62 4.19
C LYS A 7 8.16 -8.08 4.70
N MET A 8 8.19 -7.61 5.93
CA MET A 8 9.43 -7.10 6.54
C MET A 8 10.32 -8.19 7.13
N MET A 9 9.79 -9.37 7.37
CA MET A 9 10.53 -10.54 7.88
C MET A 9 10.51 -11.76 6.93
N GLY A 10 9.84 -11.66 5.82
CA GLY A 10 9.51 -12.80 4.94
C GLY A 10 10.54 -13.15 3.89
N TRP A 11 11.82 -12.97 4.15
CA TRP A 11 12.87 -13.45 3.23
C TRP A 11 13.23 -14.92 3.40
N MET A 12 12.51 -15.64 4.23
CA MET A 12 12.71 -17.06 4.40
C MET A 12 11.38 -17.79 4.45
N LEU A 13 10.93 -18.24 3.33
CA LEU A 13 10.04 -19.37 3.08
C LEU A 13 9.02 -19.04 1.98
N MET A 14 9.47 -19.12 0.74
CA MET A 14 8.58 -19.49 -0.35
C MET A 14 9.38 -20.00 -1.53
N ILE A 15 9.77 -21.24 -1.44
CA ILE A 15 9.89 -22.09 -2.61
C ILE A 15 8.88 -23.20 -2.41
N VAL A 16 7.70 -23.04 -2.93
CA VAL A 16 6.94 -24.13 -3.55
C VAL A 16 5.96 -23.49 -4.52
N GLY A 17 6.14 -23.85 -5.76
CA GLY A 17 5.39 -23.38 -6.88
C GLY A 17 3.91 -23.62 -6.79
N MET A 18 3.19 -22.72 -7.40
CA MET A 18 2.10 -23.06 -8.31
C MET A 18 1.94 -21.90 -9.25
N MET A 19 2.31 -22.13 -10.48
CA MET A 19 1.90 -21.31 -11.60
C MET A 19 0.37 -21.38 -11.68
N SER A 20 -0.30 -20.44 -11.07
CA SER A 20 -1.63 -20.10 -11.50
C SER A 20 -1.47 -19.03 -12.55
N LEU A 21 -1.57 -19.42 -13.80
CA LEU A 21 -1.87 -18.54 -14.91
C LEU A 21 -3.26 -17.96 -14.64
N THR A 22 -3.33 -16.91 -13.83
CA THR A 22 -4.48 -16.04 -13.87
C THR A 22 -4.30 -15.19 -15.12
N SER A 23 -4.89 -15.63 -16.21
CA SER A 23 -5.19 -14.75 -17.33
C SER A 23 -5.95 -13.57 -16.74
N CYS A 24 -5.37 -12.37 -16.81
CA CYS A 24 -6.15 -11.15 -16.67
C CYS A 24 -7.22 -11.20 -17.76
N GLU A 25 -8.44 -11.55 -17.39
CA GLU A 25 -9.61 -11.21 -18.22
C GLU A 25 -9.67 -9.70 -18.21
N VAL A 26 -9.29 -9.12 -19.32
CA VAL A 26 -9.55 -7.72 -19.60
C VAL A 26 -11.07 -7.58 -19.76
N GLU A 27 -11.78 -7.35 -18.67
CA GLU A 27 -13.10 -6.80 -18.76
C GLU A 27 -12.97 -5.44 -19.43
N LEU A 28 -13.38 -5.40 -20.68
CA LEU A 28 -13.58 -4.16 -21.41
C LEU A 28 -14.75 -3.41 -20.73
N ARG A 29 -14.44 -2.69 -19.65
CA ARG A 29 -15.37 -1.69 -19.15
C ARG A 29 -15.43 -0.57 -20.17
N PRO A 30 -16.63 -0.06 -20.49
CA PRO A 30 -16.75 1.03 -21.43
C PRO A 30 -15.90 2.19 -20.92
N TRP A 31 -15.05 2.69 -21.81
CA TRP A 31 -14.19 3.83 -21.63
C TRP A 31 -14.98 5.02 -21.05
N HIS A 32 -14.86 5.26 -19.75
CA HIS A 32 -15.03 6.60 -19.25
C HIS A 32 -13.66 7.26 -19.42
N ASP A 33 -13.49 7.81 -20.63
CA ASP A 33 -12.46 8.80 -20.88
C ASP A 33 -12.59 9.91 -19.85
N ASP A 34 -11.45 10.42 -19.37
CA ASP A 34 -11.26 11.63 -18.60
C ASP A 34 -11.41 11.56 -17.07
N VAL A 35 -11.04 10.48 -16.41
CA VAL A 35 -10.54 10.65 -15.05
C VAL A 35 -9.07 11.01 -15.16
N CYS A 36 -8.77 12.28 -15.09
CA CYS A 36 -7.40 12.78 -15.14
C CYS A 36 -6.57 12.14 -14.04
N TYR A 37 -5.51 11.45 -14.41
CA TYR A 37 -4.46 10.95 -13.49
C TYR A 37 -3.96 12.05 -12.53
N ASP A 38 -4.11 13.32 -12.93
CA ASP A 38 -3.76 14.49 -12.14
C ASP A 38 -4.61 14.64 -10.88
N ASP A 39 -5.91 14.35 -10.94
CA ASP A 39 -6.80 14.49 -9.78
C ASP A 39 -6.47 13.45 -8.72
N TYR A 40 -6.29 12.17 -9.10
CA TYR A 40 -5.89 11.14 -8.16
C TYR A 40 -4.49 11.36 -7.59
N THR A 41 -3.55 11.83 -8.40
CA THR A 41 -2.19 12.16 -7.93
C THR A 41 -2.24 13.31 -6.93
N THR A 42 -3.04 14.34 -7.19
CA THR A 42 -3.22 15.46 -6.29
C THR A 42 -3.81 15.01 -4.96
N ASP A 43 -4.88 14.24 -4.98
CA ASP A 43 -5.49 13.70 -3.77
C ASP A 43 -4.54 12.77 -3.01
N LEU A 44 -3.87 11.88 -3.71
CA LEU A 44 -2.90 10.95 -3.14
C LEU A 44 -1.76 11.67 -2.41
N CYS A 45 -1.22 12.72 -3.02
CA CYS A 45 -0.09 13.48 -2.50
C CYS A 45 -0.48 14.59 -1.50
N SER A 46 -1.78 14.86 -1.33
CA SER A 46 -2.25 15.99 -0.50
C SER A 46 -2.25 15.71 1.00
N ARG A 47 -2.11 14.45 1.40
CA ARG A 47 -2.28 14.03 2.81
C ARG A 47 -1.47 12.78 3.14
N THR A 48 -1.26 12.57 4.43
CA THR A 48 -0.74 11.31 4.97
C THR A 48 -1.87 10.29 5.08
N TRP A 49 -1.64 9.07 4.65
CA TRP A 49 -2.58 7.97 4.70
C TRP A 49 -2.26 7.06 5.88
N GLU A 50 -3.15 6.95 6.86
CA GLU A 50 -2.93 6.21 8.10
C GLU A 50 -3.94 5.09 8.29
N GLU A 51 -3.45 3.93 8.68
CA GLU A 51 -4.27 2.81 9.15
C GLU A 51 -3.69 2.24 10.44
N SER A 52 -4.57 1.80 11.35
CA SER A 52 -4.17 1.11 12.58
C SER A 52 -4.98 -0.17 12.75
N TRP A 53 -4.32 -1.21 13.23
CA TRP A 53 -4.97 -2.50 13.55
C TRP A 53 -4.31 -3.14 14.77
N THR A 54 -4.97 -4.13 15.34
CA THR A 54 -4.43 -4.91 16.45
C THR A 54 -4.33 -6.38 16.02
N GLU A 55 -3.19 -6.98 16.27
CA GLU A 55 -2.94 -8.39 15.99
C GLU A 55 -2.05 -8.99 17.08
N ASN A 56 -2.42 -10.17 17.59
CA ASN A 56 -1.69 -10.86 18.67
C ASN A 56 -1.38 -9.97 19.89
N GLY A 57 -2.30 -9.07 20.26
CA GLY A 57 -2.15 -8.14 21.38
C GLY A 57 -1.24 -6.92 21.09
N ASN A 58 -0.65 -6.84 19.94
CA ASN A 58 0.17 -5.70 19.50
C ASN A 58 -0.67 -4.75 18.67
N ARG A 59 -0.45 -3.44 18.83
CA ARG A 59 -1.07 -2.42 18.01
C ARG A 59 -0.09 -1.94 16.95
N TYR A 60 -0.55 -1.96 15.72
CA TYR A 60 0.19 -1.50 14.54
C TYR A 60 -0.42 -0.21 14.04
N THR A 61 0.44 0.73 13.63
CA THR A 61 0.04 1.94 12.91
C THR A 61 0.96 2.08 11.72
N GLN A 62 0.38 2.11 10.53
CA GLN A 62 1.09 2.37 9.28
C GLN A 62 0.67 3.71 8.71
N ARG A 63 1.64 4.48 8.21
CA ARG A 63 1.42 5.73 7.49
C ARG A 63 2.16 5.71 6.17
N LEU A 64 1.45 6.06 5.11
CA LEU A 64 2.02 6.24 3.78
C LEU A 64 1.94 7.71 3.38
N ASP A 65 3.07 8.27 3.00
CA ASP A 65 3.17 9.59 2.37
C ASP A 65 3.62 9.42 0.92
N PHE A 66 2.88 10.01 0.00
CA PHE A 66 3.24 10.08 -1.40
C PHE A 66 3.57 11.52 -1.77
N TYR A 67 4.71 11.73 -2.41
CA TYR A 67 5.16 13.07 -2.81
C TYR A 67 5.10 13.23 -4.33
N ASN A 68 4.83 14.45 -4.79
CA ASN A 68 4.75 14.77 -6.24
C ASN A 68 6.04 14.49 -7.01
N ASN A 69 7.20 14.46 -6.32
CA ASN A 69 8.47 14.10 -6.92
C ASN A 69 8.66 12.59 -7.13
N ARG A 70 7.59 11.80 -6.96
CA ARG A 70 7.57 10.34 -7.12
C ARG A 70 8.37 9.57 -6.05
N THR A 71 8.66 10.19 -4.94
CA THR A 71 9.15 9.53 -3.73
C THR A 71 8.05 9.38 -2.69
N GLY A 72 8.26 8.56 -1.69
CA GLY A 72 7.34 8.41 -0.58
C GLY A 72 7.99 7.86 0.67
N ARG A 73 7.22 7.81 1.73
CA ARG A 73 7.62 7.21 3.02
C ARG A 73 6.56 6.25 3.50
N ASP A 74 7.01 5.13 4.03
CA ASP A 74 6.22 4.14 4.75
C ASP A 74 6.73 4.09 6.18
N TYR A 75 5.93 4.60 7.10
CA TYR A 75 6.20 4.60 8.51
C TYR A 75 5.38 3.50 9.17
N LEU A 76 6.05 2.64 9.96
CA LEU A 76 5.42 1.60 10.75
C LEU A 76 5.76 1.78 12.23
N ARG A 77 4.74 1.85 13.06
CA ARG A 77 4.85 1.83 14.52
C ARG A 77 4.18 0.60 15.07
N ILE A 78 4.87 -0.08 15.98
CA ILE A 78 4.37 -1.26 16.68
C ILE A 78 4.41 -0.97 18.18
N GLU A 79 3.25 -1.02 18.82
CA GLU A 79 3.13 -1.01 20.28
C GLU A 79 2.90 -2.45 20.74
N TYR A 80 3.91 -3.01 21.37
CA TYR A 80 3.85 -4.40 21.85
C TYR A 80 2.99 -4.50 23.11
N TRP A 81 2.41 -5.68 23.33
CA TRP A 81 1.58 -5.98 24.51
C TRP A 81 2.31 -5.74 25.84
N ASN A 82 3.64 -5.80 25.89
CA ASN A 82 4.47 -5.54 27.07
C ASN A 82 4.77 -4.05 27.29
N GLY A 83 4.29 -3.16 26.41
CA GLY A 83 4.49 -1.71 26.47
C GLY A 83 5.71 -1.21 25.69
N ASP A 84 6.51 -2.09 25.10
CA ASP A 84 7.60 -1.68 24.22
C ASP A 84 7.06 -1.06 22.93
N VAL A 85 7.84 -0.18 22.32
CA VAL A 85 7.47 0.48 21.06
C VAL A 85 8.63 0.35 20.08
N SER A 86 8.33 -0.03 18.85
CA SER A 86 9.23 0.00 17.71
C SER A 86 8.70 0.95 16.65
N GLU A 87 9.57 1.72 16.02
CA GLU A 87 9.24 2.64 14.94
C GLU A 87 10.27 2.49 13.82
N ASP A 88 9.80 2.28 12.62
CA ASP A 88 10.62 2.17 11.42
C ASP A 88 10.06 3.06 10.32
N THR A 89 10.96 3.63 9.52
CA THR A 89 10.58 4.43 8.34
C THR A 89 11.34 3.94 7.13
N TYR A 90 10.60 3.59 6.11
CA TYR A 90 11.14 3.13 4.83
C TYR A 90 10.83 4.17 3.76
N ARG A 91 11.80 4.42 2.88
CA ARG A 91 11.61 5.28 1.71
C ARG A 91 11.35 4.40 0.51
N PHE A 92 10.51 4.91 -0.40
CA PHE A 92 10.24 4.26 -1.68
C PHE A 92 10.14 5.28 -2.81
N ASN A 93 10.36 4.79 -4.04
CA ASN A 93 9.97 5.50 -5.25
C ASN A 93 8.65 4.91 -5.72
N TRP A 94 7.81 5.72 -6.34
CA TRP A 94 6.51 5.25 -6.80
C TRP A 94 6.15 5.80 -8.17
N LYS A 95 5.33 5.04 -8.87
CA LYS A 95 4.72 5.44 -10.14
C LYS A 95 3.37 4.77 -10.29
N TRP A 96 2.50 5.39 -11.07
CA TRP A 96 1.32 4.72 -11.56
C TRP A 96 1.74 3.64 -12.55
N ASP A 97 1.30 2.41 -12.31
CA ASP A 97 1.48 1.29 -13.24
C ASP A 97 0.32 1.24 -14.23
N ASN A 98 -0.88 1.58 -13.73
CA ASN A 98 -2.08 1.87 -14.51
C ASN A 98 -2.98 2.83 -13.72
N HIS A 99 -4.22 3.07 -14.15
CA HIS A 99 -5.12 4.07 -13.57
C HIS A 99 -5.51 3.82 -12.11
N ASP A 100 -5.38 2.63 -11.59
CA ASP A 100 -5.77 2.24 -10.22
C ASP A 100 -4.69 1.42 -9.49
N CYS A 101 -3.50 1.33 -10.05
CA CYS A 101 -2.39 0.58 -9.48
C CYS A 101 -1.13 1.44 -9.36
N ILE A 102 -0.55 1.47 -8.18
CA ILE A 102 0.74 2.10 -7.89
C ILE A 102 1.79 1.03 -7.65
N ARG A 103 2.92 1.16 -8.35
CA ARG A 103 4.14 0.40 -8.07
C ARG A 103 5.01 1.20 -7.10
N MET A 104 5.38 0.60 -5.99
CA MET A 104 6.23 1.16 -4.94
C MET A 104 7.53 0.38 -4.87
N GLU A 105 8.67 1.03 -5.06
CA GLU A 105 9.99 0.40 -5.06
C GLU A 105 10.79 0.88 -3.85
N TYR A 106 11.06 -0.01 -2.91
CA TYR A 106 11.80 0.24 -1.67
C TYR A 106 13.32 0.05 -1.83
N GLY A 107 13.72 -0.63 -2.86
CA GLY A 107 15.11 -0.91 -3.22
C GLY A 107 15.16 -1.87 -4.41
N PRO A 108 16.36 -2.23 -4.90
CA PRO A 108 16.50 -3.13 -6.04
C PRO A 108 15.79 -4.46 -5.79
N GLY A 109 14.74 -4.75 -6.59
CA GLY A 109 13.96 -5.97 -6.48
C GLY A 109 12.96 -6.03 -5.32
N ASP A 110 12.89 -4.98 -4.49
CA ASP A 110 11.93 -4.86 -3.38
C ASP A 110 10.76 -3.97 -3.82
N ILE A 111 9.75 -4.59 -4.39
CA ILE A 111 8.61 -3.93 -5.03
C ILE A 111 7.33 -4.34 -4.35
N SER A 112 6.51 -3.35 -4.03
CA SER A 112 5.14 -3.51 -3.58
C SER A 112 4.17 -2.92 -4.58
N TYR A 113 2.98 -3.48 -4.65
CA TYR A 113 1.89 -2.95 -5.45
C TYR A 113 0.72 -2.56 -4.57
N LEU A 114 0.19 -1.38 -4.80
CA LEU A 114 -1.08 -0.93 -4.25
C LEU A 114 -2.08 -0.92 -5.41
N GLU A 115 -3.01 -1.87 -5.39
CA GLU A 115 -3.93 -2.17 -6.49
C GLU A 115 -5.37 -1.82 -6.12
N ASP A 116 -6.23 -1.68 -7.13
CA ASP A 116 -7.65 -1.35 -6.98
C ASP A 116 -7.87 -0.11 -6.10
N ILE A 117 -7.08 0.92 -6.35
CA ILE A 117 -7.09 2.15 -5.56
C ILE A 117 -8.38 2.91 -5.77
N TRP A 118 -9.04 3.22 -4.67
CA TRP A 118 -10.18 4.10 -4.61
C TRP A 118 -9.99 5.15 -3.53
N ILE A 119 -10.01 6.42 -3.91
CA ILE A 119 -9.93 7.55 -2.99
C ILE A 119 -11.28 8.26 -2.96
N HIS A 120 -11.92 8.25 -1.81
CA HIS A 120 -13.22 8.89 -1.62
C HIS A 120 -13.42 9.31 -0.16
N ASN A 121 -13.99 10.48 0.08
CA ASN A 121 -14.33 10.98 1.42
C ASN A 121 -13.16 10.86 2.43
N ASN A 122 -11.96 11.30 2.04
CA ASN A 122 -10.77 11.25 2.89
C ASN A 122 -10.33 9.82 3.26
N THR A 123 -10.69 8.85 2.45
CA THR A 123 -10.34 7.44 2.62
C THR A 123 -9.67 6.93 1.36
N LEU A 124 -8.60 6.14 1.52
CA LEU A 124 -7.95 5.38 0.47
C LEU A 124 -8.15 3.90 0.75
N THR A 125 -8.78 3.19 -0.15
CA THR A 125 -8.94 1.73 -0.11
C THR A 125 -8.22 1.08 -1.26
N GLY A 126 -7.92 -0.19 -1.15
CA GLY A 126 -7.28 -0.99 -2.17
C GLY A 126 -6.66 -2.25 -1.58
N TYR A 127 -5.73 -2.83 -2.32
CA TYR A 127 -4.98 -4.00 -1.90
C TYR A 127 -3.48 -3.70 -1.95
N LEU A 128 -2.84 -3.71 -0.80
CA LEU A 128 -1.38 -3.60 -0.70
C LEU A 128 -0.81 -5.03 -0.65
N ASP A 129 -0.19 -5.44 -1.77
CA ASP A 129 0.33 -6.79 -1.96
C ASP A 129 -0.65 -7.90 -1.58
N ASN A 130 -1.86 -7.81 -2.14
CA ASN A 130 -2.99 -8.70 -1.93
C ASN A 130 -3.64 -8.65 -0.53
N VAL A 131 -3.27 -7.68 0.30
CA VAL A 131 -3.92 -7.44 1.59
C VAL A 131 -4.80 -6.20 1.49
N GLU A 132 -6.08 -6.35 1.77
CA GLU A 132 -7.01 -5.22 1.79
C GLU A 132 -6.56 -4.16 2.80
N VAL A 133 -6.56 -2.90 2.36
CA VAL A 133 -6.15 -1.75 3.15
C VAL A 133 -7.26 -0.71 3.23
N TYR A 134 -7.32 -0.03 4.35
CA TYR A 134 -8.27 1.04 4.59
C TYR A 134 -7.56 2.19 5.33
N PHE A 135 -6.98 3.08 4.55
CA PHE A 135 -6.29 4.24 5.08
C PHE A 135 -7.22 5.44 5.21
N LYS A 136 -7.08 6.18 6.30
CA LYS A 136 -7.69 7.48 6.48
C LYS A 136 -6.68 8.58 6.19
N GLY A 137 -7.10 9.58 5.42
CA GLY A 137 -6.29 10.76 5.13
C GLY A 137 -6.18 11.67 6.36
N ARG A 138 -4.96 12.13 6.62
CA ARG A 138 -4.66 13.15 7.61
C ARG A 138 -3.98 14.32 6.93
N LEU A 139 -4.42 15.51 7.25
CA LEU A 139 -3.81 16.75 6.79
C LEU A 139 -2.60 17.12 7.64
#